data_078c0d7ee65fc65936ff0cc28a7a446d
#
_entry.id   078c0d7ee65fc65936ff0cc28a7a446d
#
_cell.length_a   1.000
_cell.length_b   1.000
_cell.length_c   1.000
_cell.angle_alpha   90.00
_cell.angle_beta   90.00
_cell.angle_gamma   90.00
#
_symmetry.space_group_name_H-M   'P 1'
#
loop_
_entity.id
_entity.type
_entity.pdbx_description
1 polymer ?
#
loop_
_entity_poly.entity_id
_entity_poly.type
_entity_poly.pdbx_seq_one_letter_code
_entity_poly.pdbx_strand_id
1 'polypeptide(L)'
;MPEIHVKAVPVNGLFQFVAAELAPEQLRGVLEKLGPDARWFTGHLLAHEVVPLPVVNRFTEYSAEVKKEPLKNFARRAGRFGAELGLKSVYKFILAVLSVEAVLKKAPFIWTRVYDGGSLKVDAAEKRARIHLTDFQSSVAGCGRISGWFEVVGEHAGAKNLKLFHTSCAAEGGDECRWDFTWQ
;
A
#
# COMPACT_ATOMS: atom_id res chain seq x y z
N MET A 1 -17.36 10.03 7.39
CA MET A 1 -16.02 10.49 6.92
C MET A 1 -16.15 10.78 5.43
N PRO A 2 -15.45 11.80 4.89
CA PRO A 2 -15.40 12.02 3.44
C PRO A 2 -14.83 10.78 2.75
N GLU A 3 -15.20 10.57 1.49
CA GLU A 3 -14.65 9.49 0.68
C GLU A 3 -13.17 9.74 0.41
N ILE A 4 -12.35 8.72 0.62
CA ILE A 4 -10.90 8.79 0.41
C ILE A 4 -10.58 8.19 -0.96
N HIS A 5 -9.66 8.85 -1.68
CA HIS A 5 -9.21 8.43 -3.00
C HIS A 5 -7.72 8.08 -2.99
N VAL A 6 -7.36 7.21 -3.91
CA VAL A 6 -5.99 6.78 -4.18
C VAL A 6 -5.54 7.39 -5.50
N LYS A 7 -4.36 7.97 -5.56
CA LYS A 7 -3.76 8.51 -6.79
C LYS A 7 -3.47 7.40 -7.81
N ALA A 8 -3.39 7.76 -9.09
CA ALA A 8 -3.22 6.83 -10.20
C ALA A 8 -1.98 5.92 -10.07
N VAL A 9 -0.84 6.43 -9.63
CA VAL A 9 0.43 5.67 -9.63
C VAL A 9 0.34 4.36 -8.84
N PRO A 10 -0.08 4.35 -7.55
CA PRO A 10 -0.22 3.09 -6.82
C PRO A 10 -1.34 2.18 -7.36
N VAL A 11 -2.38 2.73 -7.98
CA VAL A 11 -3.46 1.94 -8.62
C VAL A 11 -2.94 1.24 -9.87
N ASN A 12 -2.18 1.93 -10.72
CA ASN A 12 -1.53 1.33 -11.88
C ASN A 12 -0.55 0.22 -11.46
N GLY A 13 0.21 0.42 -10.38
CA GLY A 13 1.08 -0.61 -9.83
C GLY A 13 0.33 -1.84 -9.34
N LEU A 14 -0.80 -1.64 -8.66
CA LEU A 14 -1.66 -2.74 -8.22
C LEU A 14 -2.22 -3.51 -9.41
N PHE A 15 -2.72 -2.82 -10.45
CA PHE A 15 -3.22 -3.48 -11.65
C PHE A 15 -2.14 -4.32 -12.34
N GLN A 16 -0.92 -3.77 -12.50
CA GLN A 16 0.21 -4.51 -13.07
C GLN A 16 0.56 -5.76 -12.26
N PHE A 17 0.55 -5.66 -10.93
CA PHE A 17 0.75 -6.82 -10.06
C PHE A 17 -0.32 -7.88 -10.28
N VAL A 18 -1.59 -7.52 -10.25
CA VAL A 18 -2.71 -8.46 -10.42
C VAL A 18 -2.68 -9.11 -11.81
N ALA A 19 -2.40 -8.34 -12.87
CA ALA A 19 -2.28 -8.85 -14.22
C ALA A 19 -1.10 -9.83 -14.41
N ALA A 20 -0.04 -9.69 -13.61
CA ALA A 20 1.08 -10.64 -13.60
C ALA A 20 0.79 -11.92 -12.78
N GLU A 21 -0.10 -11.83 -11.79
CA GLU A 21 -0.42 -12.92 -10.87
C GLU A 21 -1.59 -13.80 -11.33
N LEU A 22 -2.50 -13.27 -12.12
CA LEU A 22 -3.72 -13.97 -12.58
C LEU A 22 -3.65 -14.31 -14.06
N ALA A 23 -4.20 -15.47 -14.42
CA ALA A 23 -4.46 -15.78 -15.83
C ALA A 23 -5.49 -14.78 -16.43
N PRO A 24 -5.47 -14.52 -17.76
CA PRO A 24 -6.37 -13.57 -18.39
C PRO A 24 -7.86 -13.79 -18.09
N GLU A 25 -8.30 -15.04 -18.02
CA GLU A 25 -9.69 -15.40 -17.68
C GLU A 25 -10.03 -15.07 -16.23
N GLN A 26 -9.08 -15.30 -15.32
CA GLN A 26 -9.22 -14.98 -13.90
C GLN A 26 -9.33 -13.48 -13.69
N LEU A 27 -8.46 -12.69 -14.35
CA LEU A 27 -8.52 -11.22 -14.30
C LEU A 27 -9.85 -10.70 -14.86
N ARG A 28 -10.33 -11.29 -15.97
CA ARG A 28 -11.66 -10.95 -16.54
C ARG A 28 -12.77 -11.19 -15.52
N GLY A 29 -12.78 -12.32 -14.82
CA GLY A 29 -13.76 -12.61 -13.77
C GLY A 29 -13.70 -11.60 -12.60
N VAL A 30 -12.50 -11.15 -12.20
CA VAL A 30 -12.35 -10.07 -11.21
C VAL A 30 -12.97 -8.77 -11.71
N LEU A 31 -12.72 -8.37 -12.96
CA LEU A 31 -13.27 -7.15 -13.55
C LEU A 31 -14.80 -7.23 -13.70
N GLU A 32 -15.34 -8.36 -14.13
CA GLU A 32 -16.79 -8.61 -14.19
C GLU A 32 -17.45 -8.48 -12.80
N LYS A 33 -16.81 -9.02 -11.74
CA LYS A 33 -17.28 -8.92 -10.36
C LYS A 33 -17.27 -7.48 -9.83
N LEU A 34 -16.36 -6.63 -10.33
CA LEU A 34 -16.32 -5.20 -10.00
C LEU A 34 -17.45 -4.41 -10.67
N GLY A 35 -18.04 -4.91 -11.76
CA GLY A 35 -19.09 -4.22 -12.50
C GLY A 35 -18.62 -2.87 -13.06
N PRO A 36 -19.40 -1.78 -12.87
CA PRO A 36 -19.03 -0.44 -13.37
C PRO A 36 -17.66 0.08 -12.91
N ASP A 37 -17.20 -0.36 -11.74
CA ASP A 37 -15.91 0.04 -11.17
C ASP A 37 -14.72 -0.57 -11.90
N ALA A 38 -14.92 -1.58 -12.75
CA ALA A 38 -13.88 -2.16 -13.59
C ALA A 38 -13.18 -1.12 -14.49
N ARG A 39 -13.87 -0.03 -14.85
CA ARG A 39 -13.31 1.07 -15.66
C ARG A 39 -11.97 1.60 -15.15
N TRP A 40 -11.72 1.54 -13.84
CA TRP A 40 -10.48 1.98 -13.21
C TRP A 40 -9.30 1.04 -13.45
N PHE A 41 -9.56 -0.17 -13.99
CA PHE A 41 -8.58 -1.24 -14.19
C PHE A 41 -8.59 -1.79 -15.63
N THR A 42 -9.10 -1.02 -16.59
CA THR A 42 -9.15 -1.40 -18.03
C THR A 42 -8.08 -0.71 -18.86
N GLY A 43 -7.30 0.18 -18.27
CA GLY A 43 -6.24 0.93 -18.94
C GLY A 43 -5.26 1.54 -17.96
N HIS A 44 -4.31 2.32 -18.49
CA HIS A 44 -3.36 3.08 -17.67
C HIS A 44 -4.00 4.40 -17.23
N LEU A 45 -4.15 4.60 -15.92
CA LEU A 45 -4.64 5.85 -15.35
C LEU A 45 -3.62 6.98 -15.52
N LEU A 46 -4.09 8.14 -15.91
CA LEU A 46 -3.27 9.35 -16.01
C LEU A 46 -2.93 9.91 -14.62
N ALA A 47 -1.83 10.63 -14.51
CA ALA A 47 -1.28 11.06 -13.21
C ALA A 47 -2.22 11.93 -12.35
N HIS A 48 -3.20 12.59 -12.98
CA HIS A 48 -4.19 13.43 -12.29
C HIS A 48 -5.45 12.66 -11.82
N GLU A 49 -5.62 11.42 -12.30
CA GLU A 49 -6.79 10.61 -11.93
C GLU A 49 -6.67 10.07 -10.51
N VAL A 50 -7.81 9.91 -9.89
CA VAL A 50 -7.95 9.37 -8.54
C VAL A 50 -9.05 8.31 -8.52
N VAL A 51 -8.86 7.26 -7.73
CA VAL A 51 -9.79 6.13 -7.63
C VAL A 51 -10.32 6.04 -6.20
N PRO A 52 -11.63 5.87 -5.97
CA PRO A 52 -12.16 5.66 -4.63
C PRO A 52 -11.46 4.49 -3.92
N LEU A 53 -10.99 4.71 -2.71
CA LEU A 53 -10.28 3.70 -1.92
C LEU A 53 -11.06 2.38 -1.76
N PRO A 54 -12.41 2.40 -1.54
CA PRO A 54 -13.19 1.17 -1.48
C PRO A 54 -13.12 0.33 -2.77
N VAL A 55 -13.04 0.97 -3.94
CA VAL A 55 -12.89 0.29 -5.23
C VAL A 55 -11.55 -0.42 -5.33
N VAL A 56 -10.46 0.25 -4.92
CA VAL A 56 -9.11 -0.33 -4.88
C VAL A 56 -9.05 -1.50 -3.90
N ASN A 57 -9.74 -1.41 -2.77
CA ASN A 57 -9.82 -2.49 -1.80
C ASN A 57 -10.56 -3.70 -2.37
N ARG A 58 -11.76 -3.52 -2.96
CA ARG A 58 -12.51 -4.62 -3.60
C ARG A 58 -11.72 -5.30 -4.71
N PHE A 59 -11.02 -4.54 -5.55
CA PHE A 59 -10.17 -5.12 -6.59
C PHE A 59 -9.09 -6.05 -5.98
N THR A 60 -8.46 -5.62 -4.88
CA THR A 60 -7.47 -6.46 -4.17
C THR A 60 -8.11 -7.71 -3.56
N GLU A 61 -9.28 -7.57 -2.93
CA GLU A 61 -10.03 -8.65 -2.29
C GLU A 61 -10.46 -9.72 -3.30
N TYR A 62 -11.09 -9.32 -4.40
CA TYR A 62 -11.51 -10.24 -5.45
C TYR A 62 -10.35 -10.94 -6.13
N SER A 63 -9.23 -10.23 -6.31
CA SER A 63 -8.01 -10.82 -6.87
C SER A 63 -7.41 -11.88 -5.94
N ALA A 64 -7.35 -11.61 -4.63
CA ALA A 64 -6.89 -12.57 -3.63
C ALA A 64 -7.77 -13.82 -3.57
N GLU A 65 -9.11 -13.63 -3.64
CA GLU A 65 -10.11 -14.71 -3.66
C GLU A 65 -9.90 -15.63 -4.87
N VAL A 66 -9.77 -15.05 -6.07
CA VAL A 66 -9.53 -15.80 -7.31
C VAL A 66 -8.17 -16.50 -7.29
N LYS A 67 -7.14 -15.89 -6.72
CA LYS A 67 -5.81 -16.48 -6.53
C LYS A 67 -5.82 -17.59 -5.46
N LYS A 68 -6.86 -17.65 -4.62
CA LYS A 68 -6.95 -18.56 -3.45
C LYS A 68 -5.83 -18.32 -2.44
N GLU A 69 -5.41 -17.08 -2.27
CA GLU A 69 -4.36 -16.65 -1.33
C GLU A 69 -4.99 -15.88 -0.17
N PRO A 70 -4.49 -16.04 1.08
CA PRO A 70 -4.94 -15.20 2.21
C PRO A 70 -4.78 -13.71 1.88
N LEU A 71 -5.86 -12.94 2.09
CA LEU A 71 -5.94 -11.53 1.69
C LEU A 71 -4.77 -10.68 2.20
N LYS A 72 -4.36 -10.86 3.49
CA LYS A 72 -3.23 -10.13 4.08
C LYS A 72 -1.92 -10.38 3.30
N ASN A 73 -1.68 -11.62 2.89
CA ASN A 73 -0.46 -12.00 2.15
C ASN A 73 -0.47 -11.44 0.74
N PHE A 74 -1.57 -11.63 0.00
CA PHE A 74 -1.73 -11.11 -1.35
C PHE A 74 -1.58 -9.58 -1.37
N ALA A 75 -2.29 -8.87 -0.50
CA ALA A 75 -2.24 -7.42 -0.38
C ALA A 75 -0.82 -6.92 -0.03
N ARG A 76 -0.10 -7.61 0.89
CA ARG A 76 1.28 -7.27 1.25
C ARG A 76 2.22 -7.43 0.06
N ARG A 77 2.10 -8.50 -0.72
CA ARG A 77 2.87 -8.70 -1.96
C ARG A 77 2.57 -7.60 -3.00
N ALA A 78 1.30 -7.24 -3.16
CA ALA A 78 0.89 -6.15 -4.04
C ALA A 78 1.49 -4.81 -3.61
N GLY A 79 1.52 -4.53 -2.30
CA GLY A 79 2.17 -3.35 -1.73
C GLY A 79 3.67 -3.31 -1.98
N ARG A 80 4.37 -4.43 -1.78
CA ARG A 80 5.80 -4.58 -2.09
C ARG A 80 6.07 -4.33 -3.57
N PHE A 81 5.31 -4.96 -4.47
CA PHE A 81 5.45 -4.77 -5.91
C PHE A 81 5.26 -3.31 -6.33
N GLY A 82 4.22 -2.64 -5.82
CA GLY A 82 3.96 -1.23 -6.10
C GLY A 82 5.07 -0.31 -5.60
N ALA A 83 5.65 -0.60 -4.43
CA ALA A 83 6.79 0.13 -3.88
C ALA A 83 8.04 -0.04 -4.76
N GLU A 84 8.37 -1.26 -5.17
CA GLU A 84 9.51 -1.54 -6.08
C GLU A 84 9.37 -0.79 -7.40
N LEU A 85 8.17 -0.76 -8.00
CA LEU A 85 7.92 0.02 -9.22
C LEU A 85 8.13 1.51 -9.00
N GLY A 86 7.59 2.06 -7.89
CA GLY A 86 7.68 3.47 -7.56
C GLY A 86 9.11 3.93 -7.25
N LEU A 87 9.95 3.03 -6.71
CA LEU A 87 11.32 3.32 -6.29
C LEU A 87 12.37 3.09 -7.38
N LYS A 88 11.99 2.57 -8.56
CA LYS A 88 12.93 2.27 -9.67
C LYS A 88 13.65 3.48 -10.28
N SER A 89 13.29 4.71 -9.91
CA SER A 89 13.86 5.95 -10.44
C SER A 89 14.73 6.67 -9.40
N VAL A 90 14.88 7.98 -9.53
CA VAL A 90 15.68 8.88 -8.69
C VAL A 90 15.53 8.66 -7.17
N TYR A 91 14.38 8.18 -6.72
CA TYR A 91 14.13 7.93 -5.29
C TYR A 91 15.04 6.85 -4.70
N LYS A 92 15.47 5.85 -5.46
CA LYS A 92 16.35 4.79 -4.97
C LYS A 92 17.70 5.33 -4.48
N PHE A 93 18.26 6.31 -5.18
CA PHE A 93 19.51 6.95 -4.78
C PHE A 93 19.35 7.82 -3.54
N ILE A 94 18.21 8.52 -3.43
CA ILE A 94 17.90 9.35 -2.25
C ILE A 94 17.71 8.50 -1.01
N LEU A 95 17.03 7.37 -1.13
CA LEU A 95 16.81 6.44 -0.02
C LEU A 95 18.13 5.82 0.46
N ALA A 96 19.06 5.52 -0.45
CA ALA A 96 20.34 4.90 -0.10
C ALA A 96 21.29 5.81 0.70
N VAL A 97 21.10 7.13 0.70
CA VAL A 97 21.94 8.10 1.43
C VAL A 97 21.29 8.63 2.70
N LEU A 98 20.00 8.35 2.94
CA LEU A 98 19.29 8.74 4.16
C LEU A 98 19.25 7.59 5.15
N SER A 99 19.29 7.89 6.45
CA SER A 99 19.03 6.87 7.47
C SER A 99 17.56 6.38 7.39
N VAL A 100 17.31 5.17 7.87
CA VAL A 100 15.96 4.60 7.94
C VAL A 100 15.00 5.53 8.69
N GLU A 101 15.45 6.09 9.80
CA GLU A 101 14.66 7.05 10.58
C GLU A 101 14.30 8.30 9.76
N ALA A 102 15.26 8.84 9.01
CA ALA A 102 15.06 10.03 8.18
C ALA A 102 14.04 9.75 7.07
N VAL A 103 14.10 8.56 6.45
CA VAL A 103 13.15 8.13 5.43
C VAL A 103 11.76 7.95 6.03
N LEU A 104 11.64 7.25 7.16
CA LEU A 104 10.35 7.02 7.81
C LEU A 104 9.70 8.33 8.26
N LYS A 105 10.46 9.30 8.76
CA LYS A 105 9.97 10.65 9.09
C LYS A 105 9.43 11.43 7.89
N LYS A 106 9.76 11.02 6.64
CA LYS A 106 9.19 11.58 5.41
C LYS A 106 7.88 10.89 4.98
N ALA A 107 7.52 9.75 5.58
CA ALA A 107 6.33 9.00 5.20
C ALA A 107 5.02 9.81 5.26
N PRO A 108 4.77 10.71 6.25
CA PRO A 108 3.59 11.57 6.25
C PRO A 108 3.48 12.47 5.01
N PHE A 109 4.59 13.02 4.53
CA PHE A 109 4.62 13.82 3.29
C PHE A 109 4.31 12.97 2.06
N ILE A 110 4.90 11.75 1.99
CA ILE A 110 4.65 10.83 0.87
C ILE A 110 3.19 10.36 0.89
N TRP A 111 2.61 10.16 2.08
CA TRP A 111 1.21 9.79 2.26
C TRP A 111 0.25 10.71 1.50
N THR A 112 0.42 12.02 1.64
CA THR A 112 -0.41 13.02 0.96
C THR A 112 -0.24 13.03 -0.57
N ARG A 113 0.80 12.37 -1.10
CA ARG A 113 1.01 12.18 -2.55
C ARG A 113 0.34 10.92 -3.07
N VAL A 114 -0.12 10.04 -2.18
CA VAL A 114 -0.76 8.76 -2.51
C VAL A 114 -2.26 8.80 -2.21
N TYR A 115 -2.63 9.40 -1.08
CA TYR A 115 -4.02 9.50 -0.61
C TYR A 115 -4.42 10.95 -0.38
N ASP A 116 -5.71 11.25 -0.54
CA ASP A 116 -6.30 12.57 -0.26
C ASP A 116 -6.94 12.65 1.14
N GLY A 117 -6.76 11.61 1.96
CA GLY A 117 -7.29 11.56 3.33
C GLY A 117 -6.47 10.67 4.25
N GLY A 118 -6.85 10.68 5.52
CA GLY A 118 -6.11 10.03 6.59
C GLY A 118 -4.91 10.84 7.09
N SER A 119 -4.57 10.63 8.35
CA SER A 119 -3.42 11.27 9.02
C SER A 119 -2.40 10.22 9.37
N LEU A 120 -1.22 10.27 8.76
CA LEU A 120 -0.10 9.40 9.05
C LEU A 120 0.90 10.13 9.96
N LYS A 121 1.23 9.54 11.11
CA LYS A 121 2.27 10.02 12.03
C LYS A 121 3.33 8.95 12.22
N VAL A 122 4.57 9.38 12.39
CA VAL A 122 5.71 8.48 12.57
C VAL A 122 6.57 8.96 13.71
N ASP A 123 6.72 8.10 14.72
CA ASP A 123 7.66 8.25 15.81
C ASP A 123 8.82 7.29 15.56
N ALA A 124 10.00 7.82 15.24
CA ALA A 124 11.17 7.02 14.90
C ALA A 124 12.40 7.46 15.71
N ALA A 125 13.01 6.52 16.44
CA ALA A 125 14.22 6.69 17.21
C ALA A 125 14.91 5.32 17.47
N GLU A 126 16.23 5.31 17.57
CA GLU A 126 17.00 4.14 18.06
C GLU A 126 16.69 2.81 17.36
N LYS A 127 16.64 2.83 16.02
CA LYS A 127 16.34 1.66 15.17
C LYS A 127 14.95 1.04 15.42
N ARG A 128 14.02 1.87 15.86
CA ARG A 128 12.58 1.55 16.00
C ARG A 128 11.75 2.67 15.39
N ALA A 129 10.58 2.31 14.91
CA ALA A 129 9.58 3.29 14.57
C ALA A 129 8.20 2.76 14.91
N ARG A 130 7.32 3.67 15.28
CA ARG A 130 5.89 3.43 15.39
C ARG A 130 5.18 4.34 14.40
N ILE A 131 4.32 3.74 13.60
CA ILE A 131 3.56 4.42 12.57
C ILE A 131 2.09 4.33 12.95
N HIS A 132 1.43 5.49 13.00
CA HIS A 132 0.02 5.65 13.33
C HIS A 132 -0.73 6.17 12.12
N LEU A 133 -1.85 5.57 11.78
CA LEU A 133 -2.76 6.02 10.74
C LEU A 133 -4.16 6.17 11.32
N THR A 134 -4.64 7.41 11.38
CA THR A 134 -5.96 7.80 11.85
C THR A 134 -6.78 8.43 10.73
N ASP A 135 -8.09 8.60 10.96
CA ASP A 135 -9.01 9.25 10.01
C ASP A 135 -8.97 8.64 8.61
N PHE A 136 -8.78 7.32 8.52
CA PHE A 136 -8.63 6.59 7.29
C PHE A 136 -9.64 5.44 7.18
N GLN A 137 -10.23 5.26 5.99
CA GLN A 137 -11.13 4.16 5.69
C GLN A 137 -10.34 2.85 5.54
N SER A 138 -9.88 2.34 6.68
CA SER A 138 -9.04 1.14 6.72
C SER A 138 -9.78 -0.10 6.24
N SER A 139 -9.04 -1.00 5.63
CA SER A 139 -9.47 -2.35 5.28
C SER A 139 -8.29 -3.31 5.42
N VAL A 140 -8.57 -4.59 5.57
CA VAL A 140 -7.52 -5.63 5.61
C VAL A 140 -6.66 -5.59 4.35
N ALA A 141 -7.29 -5.37 3.18
CA ALA A 141 -6.59 -5.20 1.91
C ALA A 141 -5.69 -3.96 1.90
N GLY A 142 -6.22 -2.82 2.34
CA GLY A 142 -5.48 -1.55 2.42
C GLY A 142 -4.28 -1.65 3.36
N CYS A 143 -4.51 -2.15 4.58
CA CYS A 143 -3.44 -2.32 5.59
C CYS A 143 -2.35 -3.30 5.13
N GLY A 144 -2.73 -4.36 4.42
CA GLY A 144 -1.76 -5.28 3.82
C GLY A 144 -0.86 -4.58 2.79
N ARG A 145 -1.44 -3.81 1.85
CA ARG A 145 -0.66 -3.04 0.86
C ARG A 145 0.27 -2.02 1.52
N ILE A 146 -0.22 -1.30 2.52
CA ILE A 146 0.57 -0.32 3.28
C ILE A 146 1.75 -1.00 3.99
N SER A 147 1.52 -2.17 4.60
CA SER A 147 2.59 -2.96 5.23
C SER A 147 3.69 -3.33 4.24
N GLY A 148 3.31 -3.88 3.07
CA GLY A 148 4.27 -4.25 2.04
C GLY A 148 5.07 -3.04 1.50
N TRP A 149 4.41 -1.89 1.37
CA TRP A 149 5.06 -0.65 0.97
C TRP A 149 6.11 -0.19 1.99
N PHE A 150 5.78 -0.18 3.29
CA PHE A 150 6.72 0.21 4.35
C PHE A 150 7.94 -0.71 4.41
N GLU A 151 7.76 -2.01 4.19
CA GLU A 151 8.89 -2.96 4.18
C GLU A 151 9.90 -2.61 3.12
N VAL A 152 9.45 -2.45 1.88
CA VAL A 152 10.34 -2.13 0.75
C VAL A 152 11.04 -0.78 0.96
N VAL A 153 10.32 0.23 1.43
CA VAL A 153 10.91 1.53 1.74
C VAL A 153 11.99 1.41 2.81
N GLY A 154 11.74 0.66 3.88
CA GLY A 154 12.74 0.41 4.93
C GLY A 154 13.97 -0.36 4.42
N GLU A 155 13.76 -1.42 3.63
CA GLU A 155 14.82 -2.22 3.00
C GLU A 155 15.71 -1.35 2.09
N HIS A 156 15.10 -0.53 1.24
CA HIS A 156 15.84 0.40 0.37
C HIS A 156 16.56 1.52 1.12
N ALA A 157 16.08 1.89 2.31
CA ALA A 157 16.77 2.81 3.21
C ALA A 157 17.93 2.15 4.00
N GLY A 158 18.21 0.87 3.75
CA GLY A 158 19.30 0.13 4.36
C GLY A 158 18.96 -0.57 5.67
N ALA A 159 17.69 -0.70 6.03
CA ALA A 159 17.27 -1.47 7.20
C ALA A 159 17.67 -2.95 7.04
N LYS A 160 18.53 -3.45 7.95
CA LYS A 160 18.88 -4.86 8.02
C LYS A 160 17.98 -5.56 9.03
N ASN A 161 17.66 -6.84 8.77
CA ASN A 161 16.82 -7.65 9.68
C ASN A 161 15.51 -6.95 10.07
N LEU A 162 14.92 -6.26 9.11
CA LEU A 162 13.70 -5.48 9.30
C LEU A 162 12.55 -6.39 9.73
N LYS A 163 11.85 -5.97 10.79
CA LYS A 163 10.60 -6.59 11.24
C LYS A 163 9.52 -5.53 11.30
N LEU A 164 8.40 -5.80 10.67
CA LEU A 164 7.20 -4.97 10.67
C LEU A 164 6.03 -5.78 11.21
N PHE A 165 5.38 -5.27 12.25
CA PHE A 165 4.19 -5.84 12.83
C PHE A 165 3.04 -4.83 12.75
N HIS A 166 1.92 -5.23 12.15
CA HIS A 166 0.68 -4.48 12.18
C HIS A 166 -0.02 -4.81 13.50
N THR A 167 0.11 -3.94 14.49
CA THR A 167 -0.24 -4.20 15.90
C THR A 167 -1.62 -3.71 16.30
N SER A 168 -2.26 -2.86 15.49
CA SER A 168 -3.65 -2.44 15.61
C SER A 168 -4.23 -2.20 14.23
N CYS A 169 -5.51 -2.52 14.02
CA CYS A 169 -6.22 -2.32 12.77
C CYS A 169 -7.64 -1.80 13.01
N ALA A 170 -7.94 -0.61 12.50
CA ALA A 170 -9.28 -0.04 12.59
C ALA A 170 -10.33 -0.89 11.85
N ALA A 171 -9.94 -1.62 10.80
CA ALA A 171 -10.82 -2.56 10.10
C ALA A 171 -11.12 -3.84 10.89
N GLU A 172 -10.34 -4.13 11.93
CA GLU A 172 -10.49 -5.31 12.81
C GLU A 172 -10.90 -4.89 14.24
N GLY A 173 -11.44 -3.69 14.42
CA GLY A 173 -11.99 -3.19 15.70
C GLY A 173 -11.00 -2.38 16.54
N GLY A 174 -9.83 -2.04 16.05
CA GLY A 174 -8.92 -1.11 16.71
C GLY A 174 -9.32 0.35 16.51
N ASP A 175 -8.84 1.25 17.37
CA ASP A 175 -9.10 2.69 17.27
C ASP A 175 -8.36 3.36 16.11
N GLU A 176 -7.23 2.76 15.72
CA GLU A 176 -6.36 3.23 14.63
C GLU A 176 -5.67 2.04 13.96
N CYS A 177 -5.03 2.29 12.81
CA CYS A 177 -4.04 1.35 12.27
C CYS A 177 -2.65 1.73 12.76
N ARG A 178 -1.93 0.76 13.34
CA ARG A 178 -0.60 0.96 13.91
C ARG A 178 0.37 -0.12 13.48
N TRP A 179 1.57 0.32 13.09
CA TRP A 179 2.68 -0.58 12.77
C TRP A 179 3.87 -0.30 13.67
N ASP A 180 4.43 -1.35 14.26
CA ASP A 180 5.70 -1.32 14.96
C ASP A 180 6.81 -1.85 14.04
N PHE A 181 7.86 -1.07 13.90
CA PHE A 181 8.97 -1.25 12.97
C PHE A 181 10.27 -1.38 13.76
N THR A 182 11.06 -2.41 13.49
CA THR A 182 12.39 -2.57 14.08
C THR A 182 13.40 -3.03 13.04
N TRP A 183 14.65 -2.58 13.15
CA TRP A 183 15.75 -2.96 12.24
C TRP A 183 17.09 -2.94 12.96
N GLN A 184 18.16 -3.36 12.29
CA GLN A 184 19.53 -3.38 12.79
C GLN A 184 20.43 -2.46 11.95
#